data_8c600cb7c6ab49852da615cb1bf8922e
#
_entry.id   8c600cb7c6ab49852da615cb1bf8922e
#
_cell.length_a   1.000
_cell.length_b   1.000
_cell.length_c   1.000
_cell.angle_alpha   90.00
_cell.angle_beta   90.00
_cell.angle_gamma   90.00
#
_symmetry.space_group_name_H-M   'P 1'
#
loop_
_entity.id
_entity.type
_entity.pdbx_description
1 polymer ?
#
loop_
_entity_poly.entity_id
_entity_poly.type
_entity_poly.pdbx_seq_one_letter_code
_entity_poly.pdbx_strand_id
1 'polypeptide(L)'
;MADVNLPALGTLVAVSQRPVRVVIAEDEALIRLDLKEMLEEEGYEIAGEASDGEQAVELAVSLRPDLLILDVKMPVLDGISAAEQIAAKHIAPVVILTAFSQRELVERARDAGAMAYLVKPFTKADLVPAIEIAVSRFREVAALGAEVDTLRDRLEVRKLLDRAKGRLQADCGLTEPEAFRWIQKTSMDRRVAMRQVAEEVLAGALPAQDPTPGDQPSA
;
A
#
# COMPACT_ATOMS: atom_id res chain seq x y z
N MET A 1 3.30 -43.00 36.73
CA MET A 1 2.33 -42.60 35.75
C MET A 1 1.95 -41.17 36.09
N ALA A 2 2.53 -40.22 35.42
CA ALA A 2 2.28 -38.79 35.63
C ALA A 2 1.44 -38.29 34.46
N ASP A 3 0.20 -37.88 34.76
CA ASP A 3 -0.71 -37.25 33.80
C ASP A 3 -0.15 -35.88 33.40
N VAL A 4 0.27 -35.77 32.13
CA VAL A 4 0.61 -34.51 31.52
C VAL A 4 -0.69 -33.87 31.03
N ASN A 5 -1.20 -32.94 31.83
CA ASN A 5 -2.33 -32.11 31.48
C ASN A 5 -1.87 -31.10 30.40
N LEU A 6 -2.19 -31.36 29.13
CA LEU A 6 -2.06 -30.37 28.05
C LEU A 6 -3.13 -29.29 28.23
N PRO A 7 -2.74 -28.01 28.28
CA PRO A 7 -3.76 -26.95 28.24
C PRO A 7 -4.42 -26.94 26.85
N ALA A 8 -5.75 -26.91 26.88
CA ALA A 8 -6.61 -26.83 25.73
C ALA A 8 -6.22 -25.63 24.85
N LEU A 9 -5.76 -25.92 23.62
CA LEU A 9 -5.72 -24.99 22.49
C LEU A 9 -7.18 -24.66 22.14
N GLY A 10 -7.66 -23.55 22.62
CA GLY A 10 -9.02 -23.17 22.34
C GLY A 10 -9.37 -21.80 22.87
N THR A 11 -8.93 -20.80 22.17
CA THR A 11 -9.76 -19.62 21.91
C THR A 11 -9.02 -18.82 20.84
N LEU A 12 -9.19 -19.22 19.58
CA LEU A 12 -9.04 -18.30 18.47
C LEU A 12 -10.01 -17.16 18.74
N VAL A 13 -9.47 -16.04 19.20
CA VAL A 13 -10.18 -14.77 19.23
C VAL A 13 -10.69 -14.58 17.82
N ALA A 14 -12.00 -14.72 17.63
CA ALA A 14 -12.68 -14.33 16.40
C ALA A 14 -12.46 -12.82 16.28
N VAL A 15 -11.42 -12.44 15.55
CA VAL A 15 -11.31 -11.07 15.02
C VAL A 15 -12.57 -10.95 14.18
N SER A 16 -13.49 -10.10 14.58
CA SER A 16 -14.68 -9.74 13.83
C SER A 16 -14.21 -9.07 12.54
N GLN A 17 -13.88 -9.90 11.55
CA GLN A 17 -13.53 -9.42 10.23
C GLN A 17 -14.87 -9.03 9.58
N ARG A 18 -15.01 -7.73 9.29
CA ARG A 18 -16.11 -7.27 8.43
C ARG A 18 -16.09 -8.10 7.14
N PRO A 19 -17.26 -8.37 6.53
CA PRO A 19 -17.30 -9.07 5.25
C PRO A 19 -16.46 -8.34 4.21
N VAL A 20 -15.81 -9.10 3.35
CA VAL A 20 -15.03 -8.57 2.21
C VAL A 20 -15.99 -7.92 1.23
N ARG A 21 -15.77 -6.64 0.94
CA ARG A 21 -16.62 -5.83 0.06
C ARG A 21 -16.15 -5.97 -1.38
N VAL A 22 -17.05 -6.42 -2.24
CA VAL A 22 -16.75 -6.74 -3.65
C VAL A 22 -17.52 -5.82 -4.59
N VAL A 23 -16.84 -5.30 -5.61
CA VAL A 23 -17.49 -4.70 -6.78
C VAL A 23 -17.44 -5.70 -7.93
N ILE A 24 -18.57 -5.90 -8.58
CA ILE A 24 -18.72 -6.78 -9.74
C ILE A 24 -18.93 -5.92 -10.99
N ALA A 25 -18.22 -6.22 -12.08
CA ALA A 25 -18.48 -5.63 -13.39
C ALA A 25 -18.66 -6.74 -14.45
N GLU A 26 -19.84 -6.80 -15.02
CA GLU A 26 -20.29 -7.79 -15.99
C GLU A 26 -21.44 -7.18 -16.78
N ASP A 27 -21.37 -7.17 -18.11
CA ASP A 27 -22.43 -6.56 -18.93
C ASP A 27 -23.69 -7.46 -19.06
N GLU A 28 -23.51 -8.78 -19.00
CA GLU A 28 -24.64 -9.71 -19.02
C GLU A 28 -25.33 -9.82 -17.65
N ALA A 29 -26.56 -9.26 -17.54
CA ALA A 29 -27.27 -9.16 -16.28
C ALA A 29 -27.50 -10.50 -15.57
N LEU A 30 -27.72 -11.60 -16.34
CA LEU A 30 -27.93 -12.94 -15.76
C LEU A 30 -26.62 -13.50 -15.17
N ILE A 31 -25.49 -13.32 -15.85
CA ILE A 31 -24.17 -13.75 -15.35
C ILE A 31 -23.80 -12.93 -14.11
N ARG A 32 -24.08 -11.62 -14.13
CA ARG A 32 -23.84 -10.74 -12.99
C ARG A 32 -24.65 -11.15 -11.77
N LEU A 33 -25.93 -11.52 -11.99
CA LEU A 33 -26.80 -11.99 -10.89
C LEU A 33 -26.30 -13.30 -10.29
N ASP A 34 -25.95 -14.28 -11.14
CA ASP A 34 -25.41 -15.57 -10.70
C ASP A 34 -24.11 -15.42 -9.91
N LEU A 35 -23.19 -14.58 -10.41
CA LEU A 35 -21.96 -14.26 -9.70
C LEU A 35 -22.21 -13.58 -8.34
N LYS A 36 -23.17 -12.67 -8.28
CA LYS A 36 -23.61 -12.03 -7.03
C LYS A 36 -24.12 -13.06 -6.03
N GLU A 37 -25.05 -13.92 -6.43
CA GLU A 37 -25.59 -14.97 -5.57
C GLU A 37 -24.49 -15.90 -5.05
N MET A 38 -23.55 -16.33 -5.91
CA MET A 38 -22.41 -17.14 -5.50
C MET A 38 -21.56 -16.45 -4.42
N LEU A 39 -21.31 -15.17 -4.57
CA LEU A 39 -20.47 -14.39 -3.63
C LEU A 39 -21.20 -14.16 -2.29
N GLU A 40 -22.49 -13.80 -2.33
CA GLU A 40 -23.30 -13.59 -1.11
C GLU A 40 -23.43 -14.88 -0.29
N GLU A 41 -23.60 -16.04 -0.93
CA GLU A 41 -23.64 -17.34 -0.27
C GLU A 41 -22.31 -17.70 0.43
N GLU A 42 -21.17 -17.21 -0.08
CA GLU A 42 -19.85 -17.37 0.54
C GLU A 42 -19.52 -16.28 1.57
N GLY A 43 -20.48 -15.38 1.85
CA GLY A 43 -20.35 -14.36 2.88
C GLY A 43 -19.63 -13.07 2.46
N TYR A 44 -19.47 -12.86 1.14
CA TYR A 44 -18.99 -11.58 0.61
C TYR A 44 -20.12 -10.54 0.58
N GLU A 45 -19.77 -9.27 0.74
CA GLU A 45 -20.70 -8.15 0.61
C GLU A 45 -20.56 -7.50 -0.78
N ILE A 46 -21.65 -7.42 -1.54
CA ILE A 46 -21.65 -6.72 -2.82
C ILE A 46 -21.77 -5.23 -2.59
N ALA A 47 -20.66 -4.52 -2.72
CA ALA A 47 -20.58 -3.08 -2.52
C ALA A 47 -21.10 -2.29 -3.73
N GLY A 48 -21.03 -2.86 -4.93
CA GLY A 48 -21.51 -2.22 -6.15
C GLY A 48 -21.51 -3.16 -7.34
N GLU A 49 -22.35 -2.84 -8.32
CA GLU A 49 -22.48 -3.57 -9.57
C GLU A 49 -22.30 -2.58 -10.74
N ALA A 50 -21.54 -2.98 -11.75
CA ALA A 50 -21.30 -2.23 -12.98
C ALA A 50 -21.67 -3.07 -14.20
N SER A 51 -22.04 -2.43 -15.28
CA SER A 51 -22.30 -3.07 -16.58
C SER A 51 -21.22 -2.77 -17.62
N ASP A 52 -20.21 -1.99 -17.26
CA ASP A 52 -19.07 -1.64 -18.09
C ASP A 52 -17.84 -1.28 -17.24
N GLY A 53 -16.69 -1.17 -17.90
CA GLY A 53 -15.43 -0.91 -17.22
C GLY A 53 -15.29 0.52 -16.68
N GLU A 54 -15.95 1.50 -17.27
CA GLU A 54 -15.90 2.90 -16.80
C GLU A 54 -16.62 3.03 -15.46
N GLN A 55 -17.84 2.49 -15.36
CA GLN A 55 -18.58 2.38 -14.10
C GLN A 55 -17.79 1.60 -13.05
N ALA A 56 -17.11 0.52 -13.44
CA ALA A 56 -16.28 -0.25 -12.52
C ALA A 56 -15.14 0.59 -11.91
N VAL A 57 -14.47 1.41 -12.72
CA VAL A 57 -13.41 2.33 -12.25
C VAL A 57 -13.98 3.41 -11.33
N GLU A 58 -15.15 3.99 -11.66
CA GLU A 58 -15.83 4.98 -10.82
C GLU A 58 -16.23 4.39 -9.45
N LEU A 59 -16.82 3.19 -9.45
CA LEU A 59 -17.16 2.47 -8.22
C LEU A 59 -15.92 2.11 -7.40
N ALA A 60 -14.83 1.68 -8.04
CA ALA A 60 -13.57 1.41 -7.36
C ALA A 60 -13.04 2.64 -6.62
N VAL A 61 -13.07 3.81 -7.25
CA VAL A 61 -12.58 5.06 -6.66
C VAL A 61 -13.47 5.52 -5.51
N SER A 62 -14.80 5.49 -5.71
CA SER A 62 -15.77 6.03 -4.77
C SER A 62 -16.01 5.13 -3.56
N LEU A 63 -16.13 3.82 -3.77
CA LEU A 63 -16.49 2.86 -2.72
C LEU A 63 -15.28 2.25 -2.00
N ARG A 64 -14.08 2.30 -2.61
CA ARG A 64 -12.87 1.66 -2.08
C ARG A 64 -13.16 0.23 -1.62
N PRO A 65 -13.56 -0.67 -2.52
CA PRO A 65 -13.87 -2.05 -2.18
C PRO A 65 -12.61 -2.82 -1.77
N ASP A 66 -12.80 -4.00 -1.21
CA ASP A 66 -11.70 -4.90 -0.86
C ASP A 66 -11.28 -5.79 -2.04
N LEU A 67 -12.14 -5.88 -3.08
CA LEU A 67 -11.93 -6.69 -4.28
C LEU A 67 -12.78 -6.16 -5.45
N LEU A 68 -12.26 -6.29 -6.67
CA LEU A 68 -13.07 -6.16 -7.89
C LEU A 68 -13.02 -7.47 -8.68
N ILE A 69 -14.17 -7.82 -9.27
CA ILE A 69 -14.29 -8.93 -10.23
C ILE A 69 -14.83 -8.34 -11.53
N LEU A 70 -14.03 -8.42 -12.60
CA LEU A 70 -14.30 -7.75 -13.86
C LEU A 70 -14.35 -8.76 -15.00
N ASP A 71 -15.43 -8.75 -15.81
CA ASP A 71 -15.41 -9.45 -17.09
C ASP A 71 -14.47 -8.75 -18.08
N VAL A 72 -13.81 -9.52 -18.95
CA VAL A 72 -12.95 -8.97 -20.01
C VAL A 72 -13.76 -8.19 -21.03
N LYS A 73 -14.89 -8.76 -21.49
CA LYS A 73 -15.66 -8.18 -22.58
C LYS A 73 -16.80 -7.34 -22.04
N MET A 74 -16.59 -6.07 -21.93
CA MET A 74 -17.62 -5.11 -21.55
C MET A 74 -17.66 -3.95 -22.54
N PRO A 75 -18.83 -3.29 -22.71
CA PRO A 75 -18.94 -2.09 -23.54
C PRO A 75 -18.20 -0.90 -22.89
N VAL A 76 -18.02 0.19 -23.64
CA VAL A 76 -17.39 1.44 -23.23
C VAL A 76 -15.91 1.28 -22.92
N LEU A 77 -15.58 0.55 -21.83
CA LEU A 77 -14.23 0.21 -21.41
C LEU A 77 -14.15 -1.28 -21.10
N ASP A 78 -13.21 -1.99 -21.71
CA ASP A 78 -13.02 -3.43 -21.43
C ASP A 78 -12.42 -3.65 -20.03
N GLY A 79 -12.64 -4.87 -19.48
CA GLY A 79 -12.20 -5.17 -18.12
C GLY A 79 -10.69 -5.17 -17.90
N ILE A 80 -9.89 -5.44 -18.93
CA ILE A 80 -8.41 -5.37 -18.84
C ILE A 80 -7.97 -3.91 -18.70
N SER A 81 -8.53 -3.03 -19.52
CA SER A 81 -8.26 -1.59 -19.46
C SER A 81 -8.76 -0.95 -18.15
N ALA A 82 -9.90 -1.45 -17.63
CA ALA A 82 -10.38 -1.04 -16.30
C ALA A 82 -9.44 -1.53 -15.19
N ALA A 83 -8.97 -2.78 -15.27
CA ALA A 83 -8.01 -3.35 -14.30
C ALA A 83 -6.70 -2.56 -14.27
N GLU A 84 -6.17 -2.14 -15.43
CA GLU A 84 -4.97 -1.31 -15.53
C GLU A 84 -5.12 0.03 -14.79
N GLN A 85 -6.25 0.71 -14.98
CA GLN A 85 -6.53 1.98 -14.29
C GLN A 85 -6.69 1.81 -12.78
N ILE A 86 -7.29 0.71 -12.32
CA ILE A 86 -7.49 0.40 -10.92
C ILE A 86 -6.14 0.02 -10.26
N ALA A 87 -5.34 -0.81 -10.94
CA ALA A 87 -4.03 -1.24 -10.49
C ALA A 87 -3.05 -0.08 -10.38
N ALA A 88 -3.03 0.84 -11.37
CA ALA A 88 -2.19 2.04 -11.36
C ALA A 88 -2.46 2.95 -10.15
N LYS A 89 -3.69 2.94 -9.63
CA LYS A 89 -4.10 3.70 -8.43
C LYS A 89 -3.98 2.90 -7.13
N HIS A 90 -3.53 1.64 -7.19
CA HIS A 90 -3.43 0.73 -6.03
C HIS A 90 -4.71 0.70 -5.17
N ILE A 91 -5.89 0.65 -5.80
CA ILE A 91 -7.17 0.77 -5.10
C ILE A 91 -7.52 -0.54 -4.40
N ALA A 92 -7.58 -1.65 -5.14
CA ALA A 92 -7.94 -2.98 -4.66
C ALA A 92 -7.45 -4.05 -5.64
N PRO A 93 -7.37 -5.33 -5.21
CA PRO A 93 -7.05 -6.44 -6.08
C PRO A 93 -8.15 -6.65 -7.13
N VAL A 94 -7.75 -7.07 -8.32
CA VAL A 94 -8.65 -7.36 -9.43
C VAL A 94 -8.55 -8.83 -9.81
N VAL A 95 -9.72 -9.48 -9.92
CA VAL A 95 -9.90 -10.80 -10.54
C VAL A 95 -10.58 -10.58 -11.89
N ILE A 96 -10.01 -11.15 -12.95
CA ILE A 96 -10.56 -11.05 -14.30
C ILE A 96 -11.37 -12.32 -14.61
N LEU A 97 -12.59 -12.16 -15.13
CA LEU A 97 -13.40 -13.23 -15.71
C LEU A 97 -13.21 -13.22 -17.21
N THR A 98 -13.02 -14.38 -17.82
CA THR A 98 -12.81 -14.48 -19.27
C THR A 98 -13.48 -15.72 -19.85
N ALA A 99 -14.10 -15.58 -21.02
CA ALA A 99 -14.61 -16.71 -21.78
C ALA A 99 -13.51 -17.49 -22.54
N PHE A 100 -12.26 -17.00 -22.52
CA PHE A 100 -11.17 -17.52 -23.31
C PHE A 100 -9.95 -17.85 -22.46
N SER A 101 -9.45 -19.08 -22.62
CA SER A 101 -8.18 -19.52 -22.02
C SER A 101 -6.95 -19.15 -22.89
N GLN A 102 -7.08 -18.20 -23.83
CA GLN A 102 -5.99 -17.84 -24.72
C GLN A 102 -4.86 -17.17 -23.91
N ARG A 103 -3.67 -17.70 -24.09
CA ARG A 103 -2.47 -17.27 -23.37
C ARG A 103 -2.23 -15.75 -23.48
N GLU A 104 -2.49 -15.16 -24.63
CA GLU A 104 -2.34 -13.73 -24.87
C GLU A 104 -3.24 -12.87 -23.97
N LEU A 105 -4.48 -13.28 -23.72
CA LEU A 105 -5.39 -12.55 -22.83
C LEU A 105 -4.98 -12.66 -21.37
N VAL A 106 -4.48 -13.83 -20.97
CA VAL A 106 -3.95 -14.04 -19.62
C VAL A 106 -2.71 -13.19 -19.39
N GLU A 107 -1.80 -13.11 -20.38
CA GLU A 107 -0.61 -12.27 -20.32
C GLU A 107 -1.00 -10.78 -20.23
N ARG A 108 -1.94 -10.32 -21.05
CA ARG A 108 -2.46 -8.95 -21.00
C ARG A 108 -3.11 -8.62 -19.65
N ALA A 109 -3.94 -9.51 -19.10
CA ALA A 109 -4.58 -9.33 -17.81
C ALA A 109 -3.52 -9.21 -16.68
N ARG A 110 -2.50 -10.07 -16.71
CA ARG A 110 -1.37 -9.99 -15.77
C ARG A 110 -0.62 -8.66 -15.90
N ASP A 111 -0.30 -8.24 -17.11
CA ASP A 111 0.45 -7.00 -17.37
C ASP A 111 -0.36 -5.75 -16.99
N ALA A 112 -1.69 -5.82 -17.08
CA ALA A 112 -2.63 -4.84 -16.55
C ALA A 112 -2.75 -4.85 -15.01
N GLY A 113 -2.04 -5.74 -14.31
CA GLY A 113 -2.03 -5.79 -12.84
C GLY A 113 -3.14 -6.62 -12.22
N ALA A 114 -3.86 -7.45 -12.98
CA ALA A 114 -4.80 -8.41 -12.41
C ALA A 114 -4.07 -9.43 -11.52
N MET A 115 -4.62 -9.70 -10.34
CA MET A 115 -4.02 -10.59 -9.35
C MET A 115 -4.41 -12.06 -9.56
N ALA A 116 -5.56 -12.30 -10.17
CA ALA A 116 -6.02 -13.62 -10.58
C ALA A 116 -6.93 -13.51 -11.80
N TYR A 117 -7.20 -14.65 -12.46
CA TYR A 117 -8.20 -14.76 -13.53
C TYR A 117 -8.97 -16.08 -13.40
N LEU A 118 -10.20 -16.09 -13.89
CA LEU A 118 -11.08 -17.25 -13.96
C LEU A 118 -11.64 -17.41 -15.39
N VAL A 119 -11.69 -18.64 -15.85
CA VAL A 119 -12.25 -18.97 -17.16
C VAL A 119 -13.70 -19.39 -17.00
N LYS A 120 -14.61 -18.75 -17.73
CA LYS A 120 -16.03 -19.10 -17.80
C LYS A 120 -16.22 -20.40 -18.63
N PRO A 121 -17.12 -21.34 -18.21
CA PRO A 121 -17.89 -21.32 -16.98
C PRO A 121 -17.04 -21.71 -15.76
N PHE A 122 -17.27 -21.10 -14.61
CA PHE A 122 -16.62 -21.39 -13.34
C PHE A 122 -17.65 -21.76 -12.27
N THR A 123 -17.17 -22.37 -11.21
CA THR A 123 -17.97 -22.75 -10.03
C THR A 123 -17.51 -21.96 -8.80
N LYS A 124 -18.26 -22.06 -7.70
CA LYS A 124 -17.83 -21.52 -6.40
C LYS A 124 -16.47 -22.09 -5.97
N ALA A 125 -16.23 -23.38 -6.24
CA ALA A 125 -14.96 -24.04 -5.92
C ALA A 125 -13.76 -23.44 -6.67
N ASP A 126 -13.99 -22.78 -7.81
CA ASP A 126 -12.96 -22.07 -8.58
C ASP A 126 -12.85 -20.61 -8.12
N LEU A 127 -14.01 -19.99 -7.83
CA LEU A 127 -14.12 -18.56 -7.50
C LEU A 127 -13.44 -18.21 -6.17
N VAL A 128 -13.75 -18.95 -5.10
CA VAL A 128 -13.25 -18.65 -3.75
C VAL A 128 -11.72 -18.69 -3.67
N PRO A 129 -11.02 -19.76 -4.17
CA PRO A 129 -9.57 -19.78 -4.16
C PRO A 129 -8.93 -18.66 -5.00
N ALA A 130 -9.55 -18.27 -6.12
CA ALA A 130 -9.04 -17.19 -6.96
C ALA A 130 -9.12 -15.83 -6.23
N ILE A 131 -10.20 -15.60 -5.48
CA ILE A 131 -10.35 -14.41 -4.63
C ILE A 131 -9.29 -14.39 -3.53
N GLU A 132 -9.12 -15.49 -2.81
CA GLU A 132 -8.13 -15.59 -1.73
C GLU A 132 -6.70 -15.32 -2.24
N ILE A 133 -6.35 -15.89 -3.38
CA ILE A 133 -5.06 -15.65 -4.03
C ILE A 133 -4.91 -14.17 -4.41
N ALA A 134 -5.94 -13.57 -5.01
CA ALA A 134 -5.90 -12.17 -5.42
C ALA A 134 -5.70 -11.23 -4.23
N VAL A 135 -6.48 -11.42 -3.16
CA VAL A 135 -6.38 -10.62 -1.94
C VAL A 135 -5.03 -10.80 -1.24
N SER A 136 -4.53 -12.05 -1.16
CA SER A 136 -3.24 -12.34 -0.55
C SER A 136 -2.09 -11.68 -1.32
N ARG A 137 -2.06 -11.82 -2.64
CA ARG A 137 -1.03 -11.22 -3.50
C ARG A 137 -1.03 -9.69 -3.42
N PHE A 138 -2.22 -9.09 -3.43
CA PHE A 138 -2.33 -7.63 -3.32
C PHE A 138 -1.78 -7.12 -1.99
N ARG A 139 -2.07 -7.79 -0.87
CA ARG A 139 -1.53 -7.46 0.45
C ARG A 139 -0.01 -7.59 0.50
N GLU A 140 0.52 -8.65 -0.12
CA GLU A 140 1.96 -8.86 -0.19
C GLU A 140 2.67 -7.75 -0.99
N VAL A 141 2.15 -7.40 -2.17
CA VAL A 141 2.69 -6.31 -2.99
C VAL A 141 2.59 -4.97 -2.27
N ALA A 142 1.47 -4.69 -1.61
CA ALA A 142 1.28 -3.46 -0.83
C ALA A 142 2.26 -3.38 0.36
N ALA A 143 2.50 -4.49 1.06
CA ALA A 143 3.46 -4.55 2.16
C ALA A 143 4.89 -4.30 1.68
N LEU A 144 5.30 -4.91 0.56
CA LEU A 144 6.60 -4.68 -0.06
C LEU A 144 6.77 -3.22 -0.53
N GLY A 145 5.73 -2.63 -1.11
CA GLY A 145 5.72 -1.21 -1.48
C GLY A 145 5.95 -0.29 -0.29
N ALA A 146 5.24 -0.51 0.81
CA ALA A 146 5.39 0.27 2.04
C ALA A 146 6.79 0.12 2.67
N GLU A 147 7.41 -1.06 2.58
CA GLU A 147 8.78 -1.28 3.03
C GLU A 147 9.79 -0.50 2.18
N VAL A 148 9.63 -0.54 0.85
CA VAL A 148 10.47 0.23 -0.08
C VAL A 148 10.36 1.73 0.19
N ASP A 149 9.16 2.26 0.40
CA ASP A 149 8.96 3.68 0.70
C ASP A 149 9.58 4.07 2.04
N THR A 150 9.45 3.20 3.06
CA THR A 150 10.13 3.41 4.36
C THR A 150 11.65 3.45 4.21
N LEU A 151 12.23 2.57 3.39
CA LEU A 151 13.68 2.56 3.15
C LEU A 151 14.14 3.80 2.37
N ARG A 152 13.37 4.23 1.39
CA ARG A 152 13.62 5.48 0.64
C ARG A 152 13.61 6.69 1.56
N ASP A 153 12.59 6.80 2.41
CA ASP A 153 12.50 7.90 3.39
C ASP A 153 13.70 7.92 4.34
N ARG A 154 14.12 6.76 4.84
CA ARG A 154 15.33 6.65 5.69
C ARG A 154 16.59 7.11 4.97
N LEU A 155 16.74 6.75 3.68
CA LEU A 155 17.88 7.19 2.87
C LEU A 155 17.87 8.70 2.63
N GLU A 156 16.72 9.29 2.33
CA GLU A 156 16.58 10.73 2.15
C GLU A 156 16.88 11.49 3.45
N VAL A 157 16.37 11.02 4.58
CA VAL A 157 16.70 11.61 5.89
C VAL A 157 18.20 11.52 6.18
N ARG A 158 18.84 10.37 5.87
CA ARG A 158 20.28 10.21 6.06
C ARG A 158 21.09 11.19 5.20
N LYS A 159 20.77 11.30 3.90
CA LYS A 159 21.42 12.27 3.00
C LYS A 159 21.24 13.71 3.49
N LEU A 160 20.04 14.04 3.98
CA LEU A 160 19.73 15.36 4.52
C LEU A 160 20.58 15.66 5.75
N LEU A 161 20.68 14.71 6.69
CA LEU A 161 21.52 14.83 7.88
C LEU A 161 23.00 14.97 7.54
N ASP A 162 23.51 14.19 6.57
CA ASP A 162 24.91 14.29 6.14
C ASP A 162 25.22 15.67 5.53
N ARG A 163 24.30 16.21 4.72
CA ARG A 163 24.44 17.58 4.20
C ARG A 163 24.39 18.65 5.30
N ALA A 164 23.47 18.51 6.26
CA ALA A 164 23.37 19.43 7.39
C ALA A 164 24.62 19.39 8.28
N LYS A 165 25.16 18.19 8.56
CA LYS A 165 26.44 18.04 9.27
C LYS A 165 27.56 18.76 8.51
N GLY A 166 27.69 18.52 7.19
CA GLY A 166 28.69 19.19 6.35
C GLY A 166 28.59 20.73 6.41
N ARG A 167 27.37 21.25 6.45
CA ARG A 167 27.13 22.70 6.59
C ARG A 167 27.58 23.23 7.97
N LEU A 168 27.23 22.54 9.05
CA LEU A 168 27.67 22.88 10.40
C LEU A 168 29.19 22.79 10.55
N GLN A 169 29.85 21.85 9.90
CA GLN A 169 31.29 21.75 9.86
C GLN A 169 31.94 22.98 9.16
N ALA A 170 31.39 23.33 7.98
CA ALA A 170 31.91 24.43 7.17
C ALA A 170 31.67 25.79 7.79
N ASP A 171 30.47 26.06 8.29
CA ASP A 171 30.02 27.38 8.72
C ASP A 171 30.33 27.63 10.20
N CYS A 172 30.41 26.57 11.03
CA CYS A 172 30.58 26.70 12.50
C CYS A 172 31.87 26.03 13.01
N GLY A 173 32.65 25.38 12.16
CA GLY A 173 33.92 24.73 12.57
C GLY A 173 33.74 23.47 13.43
N LEU A 174 32.51 22.90 13.50
CA LEU A 174 32.23 21.72 14.29
C LEU A 174 32.86 20.47 13.66
N THR A 175 33.28 19.53 14.48
CA THR A 175 33.61 18.17 14.00
C THR A 175 32.33 17.40 13.65
N GLU A 176 32.42 16.34 12.86
CA GLU A 176 31.25 15.55 12.50
C GLU A 176 30.47 15.03 13.72
N PRO A 177 31.10 14.48 14.79
CA PRO A 177 30.38 14.06 15.98
C PRO A 177 29.70 15.22 16.74
N GLU A 178 30.29 16.42 16.72
CA GLU A 178 29.69 17.58 17.34
C GLU A 178 28.50 18.10 16.56
N ALA A 179 28.58 18.17 15.23
CA ALA A 179 27.49 18.54 14.36
C ALA A 179 26.29 17.57 14.52
N PHE A 180 26.54 16.28 14.60
CA PHE A 180 25.49 15.30 14.83
C PHE A 180 24.84 15.47 16.21
N ARG A 181 25.64 15.61 17.27
CA ARG A 181 25.13 15.85 18.63
C ARG A 181 24.32 17.13 18.73
N TRP A 182 24.72 18.18 18.02
CA TRP A 182 23.99 19.44 17.99
C TRP A 182 22.59 19.26 17.36
N ILE A 183 22.51 18.59 16.18
CA ILE A 183 21.25 18.28 15.52
C ILE A 183 20.36 17.44 16.44
N GLN A 184 20.91 16.41 17.06
CA GLN A 184 20.18 15.51 17.96
C GLN A 184 19.64 16.25 19.19
N LYS A 185 20.48 17.06 19.85
CA LYS A 185 20.10 17.85 21.02
C LYS A 185 18.99 18.82 20.66
N THR A 186 19.17 19.59 19.58
CA THR A 186 18.17 20.55 19.11
C THR A 186 16.82 19.89 18.80
N SER A 187 16.86 18.72 18.19
CA SER A 187 15.66 17.89 17.94
C SER A 187 14.94 17.53 19.23
N MET A 188 15.69 17.09 20.26
CA MET A 188 15.15 16.70 21.56
C MET A 188 14.60 17.92 22.34
N ASP A 189 15.35 19.01 22.41
CA ASP A 189 14.98 20.22 23.14
C ASP A 189 13.71 20.86 22.57
N ARG A 190 13.59 20.88 21.26
CA ARG A 190 12.44 21.45 20.53
C ARG A 190 11.31 20.45 20.27
N ARG A 191 11.50 19.16 20.58
CA ARG A 191 10.57 18.05 20.30
C ARG A 191 10.13 17.99 18.84
N VAL A 192 11.06 18.18 17.93
CA VAL A 192 10.85 18.07 16.47
C VAL A 192 11.70 16.95 15.89
N ALA A 193 11.35 16.46 14.71
CA ALA A 193 12.15 15.43 14.05
C ALA A 193 13.54 15.96 13.66
N MET A 194 14.57 15.10 13.70
CA MET A 194 15.94 15.47 13.25
C MET A 194 15.95 15.92 11.77
N ARG A 195 15.05 15.42 10.94
CA ARG A 195 14.83 15.86 9.57
C ARG A 195 14.56 17.37 9.52
N GLN A 196 13.62 17.85 10.33
CA GLN A 196 13.24 19.25 10.36
C GLN A 196 14.40 20.14 10.81
N VAL A 197 15.16 19.72 11.83
CA VAL A 197 16.36 20.44 12.26
C VAL A 197 17.39 20.51 11.12
N ALA A 198 17.60 19.42 10.40
CA ALA A 198 18.53 19.37 9.28
C ALA A 198 18.08 20.29 8.12
N GLU A 199 16.78 20.34 7.81
CA GLU A 199 16.20 21.26 6.82
C GLU A 199 16.42 22.71 7.23
N GLU A 200 16.21 23.05 8.49
CA GLU A 200 16.45 24.39 9.05
C GLU A 200 17.94 24.80 8.99
N VAL A 201 18.86 23.89 9.32
CA VAL A 201 20.29 24.09 9.16
C VAL A 201 20.65 24.39 7.71
N LEU A 202 20.10 23.64 6.76
CA LEU A 202 20.33 23.87 5.34
C LEU A 202 19.68 25.18 4.85
N ALA A 203 18.63 25.65 5.51
CA ALA A 203 18.01 26.95 5.26
C ALA A 203 18.76 28.12 5.92
N GLY A 204 19.78 27.84 6.74
CA GLY A 204 20.62 28.88 7.37
C GLY A 204 20.43 29.07 8.88
N ALA A 205 19.64 28.22 9.54
CA ALA A 205 19.55 28.23 11.01
C ALA A 205 20.80 27.55 11.60
N LEU A 206 21.77 28.34 11.96
CA LEU A 206 23.04 27.89 12.55
C LEU A 206 23.06 28.10 14.07
N PRO A 207 23.85 27.31 14.83
CA PRO A 207 24.06 27.57 16.24
C PRO A 207 24.64 29.00 16.44
N ALA A 208 24.14 29.69 17.42
CA ALA A 208 24.78 30.95 17.84
C ALA A 208 26.26 30.62 18.15
N GLN A 209 27.18 31.30 17.49
CA GLN A 209 28.59 31.17 17.82
C GLN A 209 28.74 31.70 19.25
N ASP A 210 29.14 30.85 20.21
CA ASP A 210 29.64 31.33 21.48
C ASP A 210 30.82 32.26 21.19
N PRO A 211 30.86 33.48 21.75
CA PRO A 211 32.00 34.38 21.53
C PRO A 211 33.26 33.63 21.97
N THR A 212 34.22 33.57 21.08
CA THR A 212 35.56 32.99 21.31
C THR A 212 36.10 33.55 22.61
N PRO A 213 36.56 32.74 23.59
CA PRO A 213 37.17 33.25 24.81
C PRO A 213 38.59 33.77 24.48
N GLY A 214 38.71 34.99 24.00
CA GLY A 214 39.98 35.53 23.55
C GLY A 214 40.07 37.05 23.39
N ASP A 215 39.01 37.80 23.57
CA ASP A 215 39.08 39.26 23.46
C ASP A 215 38.78 39.93 24.84
N GLN A 216 39.72 39.75 25.76
CA GLN A 216 39.79 40.64 26.91
C GLN A 216 40.68 41.84 26.53
N PRO A 217 40.16 43.06 26.53
CA PRO A 217 41.01 44.23 26.36
C PRO A 217 41.93 44.37 27.61
N SER A 218 43.25 44.30 27.35
CA SER A 218 44.26 44.64 28.36
C SER A 218 44.05 46.03 28.84
N ALA A 219 43.74 46.18 30.11
CA ALA A 219 43.76 47.46 30.85
C ALA A 219 45.17 47.75 31.36
#